data_4ffe3d9fb1bc72cf42104d92d976213f
#
_entry.id   4ffe3d9fb1bc72cf42104d92d976213f
#
_cell.length_a   1.000
_cell.length_b   1.000
_cell.length_c   1.000
_cell.angle_alpha   90.00
_cell.angle_beta   90.00
_cell.angle_gamma   90.00
#
_symmetry.space_group_name_H-M   'P 1'
#
loop_
_entity.id
_entity.type
_entity.pdbx_description
1 polymer ?
#
loop_
_entity_poly.entity_id
_entity_poly.type
_entity_poly.pdbx_seq_one_letter_code
_entity_poly.pdbx_strand_id
1 'polypeptide(L)'
;MESARDEIASSETQENQAAMNHYRKEKMEEDMRQWKPSGEKKDTIESDVEAPEQLPNIGEILPEPSVFVFAEPVSELGKKLVAILGQGKVCDAADVIDFHSADKWYAKSSPDVVVFAENTSDVATLLTYAHQNRIPVTTRGAGHGYVGGCIPLAGGIVLSLIRMNKILEINPEDGVAVVEPGVITADLQKAAHAVGWDYPPDPASLKDCSIGGNIATNAGGPRCLKYGVTRNYVLGLEVVLSNGKIIECGGRVHKNKTGFDLVGLFTGSEGMLGIVTRATLRLIPKPRNRAMLAAIFPEFENAAAAVQAIFQAGHLPSALEITDAFTLTAARKRLGAAVLPEGNAHLIVETDGAIGAVRAEISELRLILRDLGATFVDAAMDEDACEALWKIRREFSYSLRDTGLTKLNEDIVVPRSKLVDLVRFCRRLQQETGLPIACFGHAGDGNIHTNIMVDNFSNPENRRRAEDCLHILFTWILANGGAITGEHGIGLAKKPWIQQALGDHSLALHRSLKRAMDSHGILNPGKWLD
;
A
#
# COMPACT_ATOMS: atom_id res chain seq x y z
N MET A 1 24.94 -2.54 51.55
CA MET A 1 23.53 -2.15 51.77
C MET A 1 22.81 -1.80 50.46
N GLU A 2 23.50 -1.36 49.42
CA GLU A 2 22.89 -1.15 48.09
C GLU A 2 22.55 -2.46 47.35
N SER A 3 23.43 -3.49 47.42
CA SER A 3 23.17 -4.78 46.74
C SER A 3 21.94 -5.55 47.27
N ALA A 4 21.63 -5.38 48.57
CA ALA A 4 20.45 -6.02 49.19
C ALA A 4 19.13 -5.30 48.83
N ARG A 5 19.17 -4.02 48.44
CA ARG A 5 18.00 -3.27 47.97
C ARG A 5 17.66 -3.61 46.53
N ASP A 6 18.65 -3.85 45.69
CA ASP A 6 18.45 -4.23 44.29
C ASP A 6 17.92 -5.68 44.18
N GLU A 7 18.32 -6.59 45.04
CA GLU A 7 17.77 -7.96 45.09
C GLU A 7 16.32 -7.98 45.58
N ILE A 8 15.93 -7.14 46.55
CA ILE A 8 14.56 -7.06 47.05
C ILE A 8 13.64 -6.42 45.97
N ALA A 9 14.10 -5.36 45.30
CA ALA A 9 13.33 -4.72 44.22
C ALA A 9 13.15 -5.65 43.00
N SER A 10 14.13 -6.50 42.70
CA SER A 10 14.03 -7.48 41.64
C SER A 10 13.08 -8.64 41.99
N SER A 11 13.04 -9.07 43.27
CA SER A 11 12.13 -10.14 43.70
C SER A 11 10.67 -9.68 43.78
N GLU A 12 10.39 -8.47 44.25
CA GLU A 12 9.04 -7.89 44.26
C GLU A 12 8.50 -7.68 42.82
N THR A 13 9.38 -7.34 41.87
CA THR A 13 9.01 -7.18 40.47
C THR A 13 8.68 -8.54 39.83
N GLN A 14 9.43 -9.58 40.19
CA GLN A 14 9.18 -10.95 39.69
C GLN A 14 7.91 -11.57 40.28
N GLU A 15 7.65 -11.36 41.58
CA GLU A 15 6.42 -11.83 42.23
C GLU A 15 5.17 -11.12 41.70
N ASN A 16 5.23 -9.80 41.48
CA ASN A 16 4.17 -9.03 40.87
C ASN A 16 3.91 -9.47 39.42
N GLN A 17 4.96 -9.79 38.66
CA GLN A 17 4.84 -10.31 37.30
C GLN A 17 4.21 -11.72 37.29
N ALA A 18 4.59 -12.58 38.22
CA ALA A 18 4.03 -13.92 38.38
C ALA A 18 2.55 -13.86 38.81
N ALA A 19 2.18 -12.97 39.74
CA ALA A 19 0.79 -12.76 40.16
C ALA A 19 -0.07 -12.20 38.99
N MET A 20 0.46 -11.27 38.22
CA MET A 20 -0.22 -10.76 37.01
C MET A 20 -0.40 -11.85 35.96
N ASN A 21 0.60 -12.69 35.74
CA ASN A 21 0.49 -13.80 34.78
C ASN A 21 -0.52 -14.85 35.24
N HIS A 22 -0.61 -15.12 36.55
CA HIS A 22 -1.59 -16.02 37.12
C HIS A 22 -3.03 -15.46 36.97
N TYR A 23 -3.25 -14.21 37.33
CA TYR A 23 -4.52 -13.50 37.12
C TYR A 23 -4.97 -13.48 35.65
N ARG A 24 -4.01 -13.21 34.74
CA ARG A 24 -4.30 -13.25 33.29
C ARG A 24 -4.72 -14.65 32.83
N LYS A 25 -4.09 -15.69 33.34
CA LYS A 25 -4.41 -17.08 32.99
C LYS A 25 -5.80 -17.49 33.48
N GLU A 26 -6.16 -17.17 34.72
CA GLU A 26 -7.50 -17.48 35.27
C GLU A 26 -8.61 -16.74 34.52
N LYS A 27 -8.37 -15.45 34.20
CA LYS A 27 -9.35 -14.65 33.45
C LYS A 27 -9.50 -15.10 31.99
N MET A 28 -8.40 -15.57 31.39
CA MET A 28 -8.43 -16.17 30.04
C MET A 28 -9.26 -17.49 30.02
N GLU A 29 -9.13 -18.32 31.07
CA GLU A 29 -9.92 -19.55 31.19
C GLU A 29 -11.38 -19.26 31.48
N GLU A 30 -11.72 -18.17 32.17
CA GLU A 30 -13.10 -17.73 32.42
C GLU A 30 -13.76 -17.17 31.15
N ASP A 31 -13.04 -16.33 30.37
CA ASP A 31 -13.51 -15.81 29.10
C ASP A 31 -13.69 -16.93 28.05
N MET A 32 -12.82 -17.95 28.05
CA MET A 32 -12.98 -19.13 27.18
C MET A 32 -14.21 -19.99 27.55
N ARG A 33 -14.58 -20.06 28.82
CA ARG A 33 -15.79 -20.81 29.28
C ARG A 33 -17.10 -20.05 28.99
N GLN A 34 -17.05 -18.72 28.95
CA GLN A 34 -18.22 -17.88 28.67
C GLN A 34 -18.44 -17.64 27.18
N TRP A 35 -17.46 -17.96 26.34
CA TRP A 35 -17.57 -17.78 24.90
C TRP A 35 -18.48 -18.83 24.27
N LYS A 36 -19.66 -18.38 23.82
CA LYS A 36 -20.53 -19.14 22.92
C LYS A 36 -20.36 -18.59 21.52
N PRO A 37 -20.14 -19.45 20.49
CA PRO A 37 -20.16 -18.98 19.12
C PRO A 37 -21.48 -18.26 18.84
N SER A 38 -21.43 -17.08 18.28
CA SER A 38 -22.59 -16.37 17.74
C SER A 38 -23.05 -17.07 16.47
N GLY A 39 -23.69 -18.21 16.63
CA GLY A 39 -24.17 -19.05 15.55
C GLY A 39 -25.38 -19.81 16.01
N GLU A 40 -26.50 -19.17 15.93
CA GLU A 40 -27.85 -19.66 15.59
C GLU A 40 -28.89 -18.60 15.96
N LYS A 41 -29.01 -17.56 15.13
CA LYS A 41 -30.29 -16.90 14.91
C LYS A 41 -30.48 -16.79 13.40
N LYS A 42 -31.20 -17.76 12.87
CA LYS A 42 -31.99 -17.59 11.66
C LYS A 42 -33.14 -16.67 12.04
N ASP A 43 -32.96 -15.39 11.88
CA ASP A 43 -34.04 -14.44 11.71
C ASP A 43 -33.83 -13.79 10.36
N THR A 44 -34.59 -14.28 9.39
CA THR A 44 -34.84 -13.61 8.12
C THR A 44 -35.44 -12.24 8.42
N ILE A 45 -34.61 -11.22 8.39
CA ILE A 45 -35.05 -9.85 8.23
C ILE A 45 -35.12 -9.61 6.72
N GLU A 46 -36.30 -9.80 6.17
CA GLU A 46 -36.68 -9.12 4.93
C GLU A 46 -36.65 -7.63 5.23
N SER A 47 -35.58 -6.95 4.80
CA SER A 47 -35.52 -5.50 4.83
C SER A 47 -35.88 -5.00 3.43
N ASP A 48 -37.13 -4.60 3.27
CA ASP A 48 -37.54 -3.59 2.29
C ASP A 48 -36.86 -2.26 2.66
N VAL A 49 -35.59 -2.12 2.32
CA VAL A 49 -34.90 -0.86 2.21
C VAL A 49 -34.50 -0.72 0.74
N GLU A 50 -35.30 0.03 -0.01
CA GLU A 50 -34.92 0.48 -1.34
C GLU A 50 -33.52 1.10 -1.25
N ALA A 51 -32.58 0.53 -2.00
CA ALA A 51 -31.26 1.08 -2.18
C ALA A 51 -31.41 2.48 -2.82
N PRO A 52 -30.74 3.52 -2.31
CA PRO A 52 -30.75 4.80 -2.98
C PRO A 52 -30.16 4.66 -4.37
N GLU A 53 -30.84 5.28 -5.34
CA GLU A 53 -30.44 5.37 -6.74
C GLU A 53 -28.95 5.69 -6.86
N GLN A 54 -28.31 5.00 -7.78
CA GLN A 54 -26.88 4.96 -8.05
C GLN A 54 -26.25 6.35 -8.05
N LEU A 55 -25.39 6.59 -7.05
CA LEU A 55 -24.36 7.62 -7.16
C LEU A 55 -23.40 7.22 -8.30
N PRO A 56 -22.93 8.18 -9.12
CA PRO A 56 -22.03 7.86 -10.21
C PRO A 56 -20.78 7.15 -9.69
N ASN A 57 -20.59 5.96 -10.18
CA ASN A 57 -19.51 5.04 -9.82
C ASN A 57 -18.20 5.60 -10.39
N ILE A 58 -17.45 6.42 -9.64
CA ILE A 58 -16.10 6.86 -10.00
C ILE A 58 -15.09 5.71 -9.72
N GLY A 59 -15.54 4.51 -9.85
CA GLY A 59 -14.81 3.26 -9.89
C GLY A 59 -15.11 2.57 -11.21
N GLU A 60 -15.19 3.34 -12.30
CA GLU A 60 -15.32 2.71 -13.62
C GLU A 60 -14.06 1.91 -13.88
N ILE A 61 -14.27 0.61 -13.78
CA ILE A 61 -13.66 -0.48 -14.53
C ILE A 61 -12.82 0.11 -15.65
N LEU A 62 -11.51 -0.15 -15.63
CA LEU A 62 -10.67 -0.03 -16.81
C LEU A 62 -11.47 -0.67 -17.95
N PRO A 63 -11.80 0.04 -19.04
CA PRO A 63 -12.42 -0.62 -20.17
C PRO A 63 -11.48 -1.77 -20.52
N GLU A 64 -12.05 -2.98 -20.63
CA GLU A 64 -11.25 -4.14 -21.02
C GLU A 64 -10.38 -3.76 -22.20
N PRO A 65 -9.12 -4.20 -22.29
CA PRO A 65 -8.22 -3.89 -23.42
C PRO A 65 -8.82 -4.19 -24.81
N SER A 66 -9.87 -5.01 -24.85
CA SER A 66 -10.67 -5.34 -26.04
C SER A 66 -11.60 -4.23 -26.52
N VAL A 67 -11.81 -3.16 -25.74
CA VAL A 67 -12.77 -2.09 -26.07
C VAL A 67 -12.14 -0.96 -26.89
N PHE A 68 -10.81 -0.82 -26.89
CA PHE A 68 -10.16 0.18 -27.74
C PHE A 68 -10.10 -0.31 -29.20
N VAL A 69 -10.94 0.26 -30.05
CA VAL A 69 -10.82 0.10 -31.51
C VAL A 69 -9.64 0.95 -31.97
N PHE A 70 -8.51 0.30 -32.27
CA PHE A 70 -7.32 0.98 -32.77
C PHE A 70 -7.53 1.43 -34.20
N ALA A 71 -7.91 2.71 -34.40
CA ALA A 71 -7.74 3.38 -35.66
C ALA A 71 -6.25 3.51 -36.01
N GLU A 72 -5.90 3.64 -37.28
CA GLU A 72 -4.52 3.90 -37.65
C GLU A 72 -4.06 5.23 -37.04
N PRO A 73 -2.87 5.27 -36.36
CA PRO A 73 -2.36 6.50 -35.79
C PRO A 73 -2.18 7.59 -36.85
N VAL A 74 -2.57 8.80 -36.48
CA VAL A 74 -2.46 9.96 -37.39
C VAL A 74 -1.10 10.66 -37.25
N SER A 75 -0.46 10.58 -36.06
CA SER A 75 0.82 11.19 -35.79
C SER A 75 1.97 10.50 -36.52
N GLU A 76 2.99 11.27 -36.91
CA GLU A 76 4.20 10.72 -37.55
C GLU A 76 4.95 9.74 -36.64
N LEU A 77 4.97 9.99 -35.33
CA LEU A 77 5.55 9.06 -34.36
C LEU A 77 4.74 7.76 -34.29
N GLY A 78 3.41 7.85 -34.24
CA GLY A 78 2.53 6.69 -34.22
C GLY A 78 2.71 5.81 -35.45
N LYS A 79 2.75 6.39 -36.66
CA LYS A 79 2.99 5.65 -37.92
C LYS A 79 4.34 4.90 -37.90
N LYS A 80 5.41 5.56 -37.42
CA LYS A 80 6.73 4.92 -37.29
C LYS A 80 6.70 3.76 -36.31
N LEU A 81 6.00 3.92 -35.17
CA LEU A 81 5.89 2.87 -34.18
C LEU A 81 5.03 1.69 -34.68
N VAL A 82 3.98 1.94 -35.46
CA VAL A 82 3.22 0.87 -36.15
C VAL A 82 4.12 0.07 -37.09
N ALA A 83 5.01 0.75 -37.83
CA ALA A 83 5.91 0.07 -38.76
C ALA A 83 6.88 -0.89 -38.08
N ILE A 84 7.28 -0.65 -36.84
CA ILE A 84 8.23 -1.48 -36.09
C ILE A 84 7.58 -2.47 -35.11
N LEU A 85 6.39 -2.16 -34.58
CA LEU A 85 5.70 -2.99 -33.58
C LEU A 85 4.48 -3.74 -34.14
N GLY A 86 3.98 -3.33 -35.30
CA GLY A 86 2.75 -3.85 -35.90
C GLY A 86 1.49 -3.07 -35.53
N GLN A 87 0.45 -3.29 -36.30
CA GLN A 87 -0.88 -2.73 -36.06
C GLN A 87 -1.48 -3.29 -34.75
N GLY A 88 -2.40 -2.53 -34.15
CA GLY A 88 -3.11 -2.94 -32.94
C GLY A 88 -2.33 -2.76 -31.63
N LYS A 89 -1.08 -2.28 -31.66
CA LYS A 89 -0.27 -2.02 -30.48
C LYS A 89 -0.03 -0.53 -30.21
N VAL A 90 -0.31 0.33 -31.17
CA VAL A 90 -0.01 1.76 -31.10
C VAL A 90 -1.29 2.55 -31.28
N CYS A 91 -1.54 3.54 -30.43
CA CYS A 91 -2.74 4.37 -30.46
C CYS A 91 -2.43 5.82 -30.08
N ASP A 92 -2.95 6.76 -30.85
CA ASP A 92 -2.91 8.20 -30.58
C ASP A 92 -4.32 8.84 -30.57
N ALA A 93 -5.37 8.03 -30.41
CA ALA A 93 -6.73 8.50 -30.25
C ALA A 93 -6.89 9.32 -28.98
N ALA A 94 -7.65 10.41 -29.05
CA ALA A 94 -7.75 11.42 -27.99
C ALA A 94 -8.24 10.86 -26.65
N ASP A 95 -9.19 9.93 -26.65
CA ASP A 95 -9.71 9.25 -25.46
C ASP A 95 -8.67 8.35 -24.80
N VAL A 96 -7.85 7.63 -25.59
CA VAL A 96 -6.76 6.79 -25.11
C VAL A 96 -5.63 7.65 -24.54
N ILE A 97 -5.26 8.73 -25.22
CA ILE A 97 -4.29 9.72 -24.74
C ILE A 97 -4.78 10.31 -23.41
N ASP A 98 -6.03 10.75 -23.35
CA ASP A 98 -6.61 11.33 -22.15
C ASP A 98 -6.56 10.39 -20.95
N PHE A 99 -6.98 9.14 -21.13
CA PHE A 99 -6.93 8.10 -20.12
C PHE A 99 -5.50 7.83 -19.60
N HIS A 100 -4.50 7.89 -20.47
CA HIS A 100 -3.10 7.64 -20.12
C HIS A 100 -2.33 8.89 -19.66
N SER A 101 -3.00 10.03 -19.57
CA SER A 101 -2.40 11.31 -19.17
C SER A 101 -2.29 11.52 -17.66
N ALA A 102 -2.94 10.69 -16.84
CA ALA A 102 -3.04 10.85 -15.39
C ALA A 102 -2.97 9.50 -14.65
N ASP A 103 -2.69 9.54 -13.37
CA ASP A 103 -2.95 8.45 -12.42
C ASP A 103 -4.03 8.90 -11.39
N LYS A 104 -4.00 8.40 -10.16
CA LYS A 104 -4.95 8.84 -9.10
C LYS A 104 -4.51 10.13 -8.38
N TRP A 105 -3.36 10.68 -8.71
CA TRP A 105 -2.93 11.99 -8.25
C TRP A 105 -3.58 13.08 -9.13
N TYR A 106 -3.57 14.33 -8.67
CA TYR A 106 -4.32 15.41 -9.32
C TYR A 106 -3.66 16.01 -10.58
N ALA A 107 -2.38 15.70 -10.87
CA ALA A 107 -1.68 16.23 -12.03
C ALA A 107 -1.99 15.41 -13.30
N LYS A 108 -1.90 16.10 -14.44
CA LYS A 108 -2.16 15.54 -15.77
C LYS A 108 -1.15 16.08 -16.78
N SER A 109 -0.65 15.21 -17.65
CA SER A 109 0.18 15.58 -18.81
C SER A 109 -0.02 14.55 -19.91
N SER A 110 -0.21 15.00 -21.15
CA SER A 110 -0.53 14.13 -22.27
C SER A 110 0.72 13.56 -22.92
N PRO A 111 0.76 12.25 -23.24
CA PRO A 111 1.76 11.68 -24.13
C PRO A 111 1.46 12.04 -25.60
N ASP A 112 2.44 11.85 -26.47
CA ASP A 112 2.23 11.96 -27.92
C ASP A 112 1.57 10.70 -28.48
N VAL A 113 1.81 9.53 -27.87
CA VAL A 113 1.31 8.24 -28.30
C VAL A 113 1.32 7.22 -27.14
N VAL A 114 0.40 6.27 -27.20
CA VAL A 114 0.35 5.12 -26.27
C VAL A 114 0.73 3.85 -27.02
N VAL A 115 1.63 3.05 -26.44
CA VAL A 115 2.02 1.73 -26.95
C VAL A 115 1.60 0.66 -25.95
N PHE A 116 0.86 -0.34 -26.42
CA PHE A 116 0.43 -1.50 -25.65
C PHE A 116 1.33 -2.70 -26.01
N ALA A 117 2.35 -2.95 -25.18
CA ALA A 117 3.20 -4.11 -25.37
C ALA A 117 2.49 -5.41 -24.99
N GLU A 118 2.74 -6.48 -25.75
CA GLU A 118 2.16 -7.81 -25.55
C GLU A 118 3.21 -8.84 -25.09
N ASN A 119 4.48 -8.50 -25.23
CA ASN A 119 5.60 -9.36 -24.84
C ASN A 119 6.90 -8.56 -24.67
N THR A 120 7.94 -9.20 -24.13
CA THR A 120 9.27 -8.61 -23.88
C THR A 120 9.92 -8.07 -25.17
N SER A 121 9.71 -8.73 -26.31
CA SER A 121 10.28 -8.29 -27.60
C SER A 121 9.71 -6.93 -28.04
N ASP A 122 8.42 -6.69 -27.82
CA ASP A 122 7.79 -5.38 -28.11
C ASP A 122 8.45 -4.27 -27.27
N VAL A 123 8.64 -4.52 -25.98
CA VAL A 123 9.29 -3.58 -25.07
C VAL A 123 10.74 -3.30 -25.50
N ALA A 124 11.50 -4.36 -25.83
CA ALA A 124 12.89 -4.24 -26.27
C ALA A 124 13.01 -3.46 -27.59
N THR A 125 12.14 -3.75 -28.55
CA THR A 125 12.08 -3.05 -29.85
C THR A 125 11.73 -1.58 -29.66
N LEU A 126 10.71 -1.28 -28.84
CA LEU A 126 10.33 0.10 -28.52
C LEU A 126 11.46 0.86 -27.87
N LEU A 127 12.09 0.29 -26.82
CA LEU A 127 13.16 0.98 -26.11
C LEU A 127 14.41 1.17 -26.95
N THR A 128 14.76 0.22 -27.83
CA THR A 128 15.85 0.39 -28.82
C THR A 128 15.57 1.60 -29.71
N TYR A 129 14.36 1.71 -30.24
CA TYR A 129 13.95 2.84 -31.09
C TYR A 129 13.94 4.17 -30.31
N ALA A 130 13.32 4.17 -29.13
CA ALA A 130 13.23 5.35 -28.27
C ALA A 130 14.63 5.85 -27.82
N HIS A 131 15.54 4.93 -27.49
CA HIS A 131 16.91 5.25 -27.12
C HIS A 131 17.67 5.91 -28.27
N GLN A 132 17.60 5.33 -29.48
CA GLN A 132 18.28 5.89 -30.67
C GLN A 132 17.77 7.28 -31.05
N ASN A 133 16.48 7.54 -30.83
CA ASN A 133 15.82 8.79 -31.19
C ASN A 133 15.64 9.75 -29.98
N ARG A 134 16.11 9.38 -28.78
CA ARG A 134 15.98 10.14 -27.52
C ARG A 134 14.54 10.53 -27.19
N ILE A 135 13.60 9.60 -27.42
CA ILE A 135 12.19 9.83 -27.17
C ILE A 135 11.87 9.42 -25.73
N PRO A 136 11.24 10.29 -24.94
CA PRO A 136 10.79 9.96 -23.58
C PRO A 136 9.83 8.77 -23.56
N VAL A 137 10.00 7.87 -22.58
CA VAL A 137 9.13 6.72 -22.35
C VAL A 137 8.69 6.70 -20.90
N THR A 138 7.39 6.83 -20.67
CA THR A 138 6.77 6.68 -19.36
C THR A 138 6.07 5.34 -19.31
N THR A 139 6.51 4.43 -18.43
CA THR A 139 5.90 3.12 -18.28
C THR A 139 4.66 3.20 -17.39
N ARG A 140 3.61 2.51 -17.80
CA ARG A 140 2.35 2.43 -17.08
C ARG A 140 1.92 0.97 -16.90
N GLY A 141 1.68 0.56 -15.66
CA GLY A 141 0.90 -0.64 -15.32
C GLY A 141 -0.60 -0.31 -15.33
N ALA A 142 -1.30 -0.61 -14.26
CA ALA A 142 -2.73 -0.30 -14.13
C ALA A 142 -3.05 1.19 -13.88
N GLY A 143 -2.06 2.03 -13.56
CA GLY A 143 -2.26 3.48 -13.34
C GLY A 143 -2.97 3.85 -12.05
N HIS A 144 -2.89 3.02 -11.02
CA HIS A 144 -3.52 3.22 -9.70
C HIS A 144 -2.60 3.92 -8.67
N GLY A 145 -1.46 4.47 -9.09
CA GLY A 145 -0.55 5.24 -8.22
C GLY A 145 -1.15 6.56 -7.75
N TYR A 146 -0.68 7.03 -6.58
CA TYR A 146 -1.14 8.26 -5.92
C TYR A 146 -0.08 9.38 -5.92
N VAL A 147 1.00 9.23 -6.69
CA VAL A 147 2.14 10.15 -6.63
C VAL A 147 2.53 10.74 -8.00
N GLY A 148 1.76 10.51 -9.04
CA GLY A 148 2.10 10.96 -10.38
C GLY A 148 3.23 10.14 -11.04
N GLY A 149 3.42 8.91 -10.58
CA GLY A 149 4.54 8.05 -11.02
C GLY A 149 4.52 7.70 -12.50
N CYS A 150 3.34 7.57 -13.13
CA CYS A 150 3.18 7.23 -14.54
C CYS A 150 2.63 8.38 -15.41
N ILE A 151 2.72 9.64 -14.94
CA ILE A 151 2.32 10.82 -15.72
C ILE A 151 3.46 11.19 -16.70
N PRO A 152 3.21 11.30 -18.02
CA PRO A 152 4.23 11.56 -19.04
C PRO A 152 4.58 13.05 -19.13
N LEU A 153 5.35 13.60 -18.17
CA LEU A 153 5.67 15.03 -18.11
C LEU A 153 6.40 15.56 -19.34
N ALA A 154 7.22 14.73 -19.97
CA ALA A 154 8.00 15.10 -21.14
C ALA A 154 7.29 14.75 -22.47
N GLY A 155 5.99 14.43 -22.43
CA GLY A 155 5.30 13.90 -23.61
C GLY A 155 5.84 12.53 -24.00
N GLY A 156 6.11 12.33 -25.30
CA GLY A 156 6.70 11.10 -25.82
C GLY A 156 5.75 9.92 -25.76
N ILE A 157 6.24 8.76 -25.36
CA ILE A 157 5.54 7.49 -25.41
C ILE A 157 5.09 7.09 -24.02
N VAL A 158 3.80 6.79 -23.84
CA VAL A 158 3.37 5.96 -22.70
C VAL A 158 3.43 4.50 -23.14
N LEU A 159 4.24 3.70 -22.43
CA LEU A 159 4.31 2.26 -22.61
C LEU A 159 3.40 1.58 -21.60
N SER A 160 2.24 1.12 -22.06
CA SER A 160 1.28 0.35 -21.29
C SER A 160 1.62 -1.13 -21.31
N LEU A 161 1.76 -1.72 -20.10
CA LEU A 161 2.06 -3.15 -19.92
C LEU A 161 0.80 -3.98 -19.60
N ILE A 162 -0.37 -3.39 -19.66
CA ILE A 162 -1.62 -4.03 -19.21
C ILE A 162 -1.98 -5.30 -20.02
N ARG A 163 -1.51 -5.41 -21.27
CA ARG A 163 -1.70 -6.59 -22.09
C ARG A 163 -0.73 -7.73 -21.79
N MET A 164 0.36 -7.47 -21.06
CA MET A 164 1.26 -8.48 -20.55
C MET A 164 0.73 -8.99 -19.20
N ASN A 165 -0.36 -9.74 -19.20
CA ASN A 165 -1.17 -10.07 -18.03
C ASN A 165 -1.33 -11.57 -17.77
N LYS A 166 -0.40 -12.39 -18.25
CA LYS A 166 -0.45 -13.84 -18.07
C LYS A 166 0.24 -14.27 -16.78
N ILE A 167 -0.42 -15.13 -16.03
CA ILE A 167 0.22 -15.97 -15.01
C ILE A 167 0.83 -17.14 -15.79
N LEU A 168 2.17 -17.09 -15.94
CA LEU A 168 2.90 -18.07 -16.78
C LEU A 168 3.05 -19.40 -16.06
N GLU A 169 3.20 -19.37 -14.73
CA GLU A 169 3.39 -20.57 -13.91
C GLU A 169 2.96 -20.30 -12.46
N ILE A 170 2.33 -21.28 -11.83
CA ILE A 170 2.24 -21.42 -10.37
C ILE A 170 2.84 -22.78 -10.03
N ASN A 171 3.93 -22.78 -9.26
CA ASN A 171 4.64 -23.99 -8.88
C ASN A 171 4.66 -24.17 -7.35
N PRO A 172 3.80 -25.05 -6.82
CA PRO A 172 3.76 -25.34 -5.39
C PRO A 172 5.01 -26.06 -4.86
N GLU A 173 5.71 -26.83 -5.69
CA GLU A 173 6.91 -27.57 -5.25
C GLU A 173 8.07 -26.63 -4.96
N ASP A 174 8.27 -25.62 -5.82
CA ASP A 174 9.27 -24.58 -5.63
C ASP A 174 8.77 -23.43 -4.74
N GLY A 175 7.45 -23.33 -4.50
CA GLY A 175 6.83 -22.20 -3.80
C GLY A 175 6.98 -20.88 -4.57
N VAL A 176 6.77 -20.91 -5.89
CA VAL A 176 6.94 -19.73 -6.76
C VAL A 176 5.78 -19.55 -7.73
N ALA A 177 5.60 -18.29 -8.15
CA ALA A 177 4.81 -17.91 -9.30
C ALA A 177 5.69 -17.18 -10.31
N VAL A 178 5.47 -17.42 -11.61
CA VAL A 178 6.08 -16.66 -12.70
C VAL A 178 4.98 -15.91 -13.42
N VAL A 179 5.09 -14.58 -13.50
CA VAL A 179 4.03 -13.72 -14.00
C VAL A 179 4.54 -12.60 -14.89
N GLU A 180 3.70 -12.13 -15.78
CA GLU A 180 3.89 -10.90 -16.54
C GLU A 180 3.48 -9.67 -15.70
N PRO A 181 4.02 -8.45 -15.99
CA PRO A 181 3.85 -7.26 -15.15
C PRO A 181 2.42 -6.70 -15.10
N GLY A 182 1.59 -6.98 -16.09
CA GLY A 182 0.19 -6.54 -16.16
C GLY A 182 -0.79 -7.41 -15.37
N VAL A 183 -0.34 -8.53 -14.78
CA VAL A 183 -1.17 -9.38 -13.93
C VAL A 183 -1.69 -8.57 -12.74
N ILE A 184 -3.00 -8.63 -12.49
CA ILE A 184 -3.64 -7.99 -11.35
C ILE A 184 -3.30 -8.77 -10.07
N THR A 185 -2.99 -8.06 -9.00
CA THR A 185 -2.53 -8.67 -7.75
C THR A 185 -3.54 -9.66 -7.17
N ALA A 186 -4.84 -9.32 -7.20
CA ALA A 186 -5.91 -10.21 -6.75
C ALA A 186 -6.02 -11.49 -7.58
N ASP A 187 -5.75 -11.44 -8.88
CA ASP A 187 -5.79 -12.61 -9.75
C ASP A 187 -4.64 -13.57 -9.43
N LEU A 188 -3.44 -13.05 -9.16
CA LEU A 188 -2.33 -13.85 -8.68
C LEU A 188 -2.65 -14.51 -7.33
N GLN A 189 -3.18 -13.75 -6.37
CA GLN A 189 -3.59 -14.31 -5.06
C GLN A 189 -4.62 -15.41 -5.24
N LYS A 190 -5.65 -15.19 -6.06
CA LYS A 190 -6.68 -16.18 -6.36
C LYS A 190 -6.08 -17.45 -6.98
N ALA A 191 -5.16 -17.33 -7.92
CA ALA A 191 -4.48 -18.47 -8.54
C ALA A 191 -3.60 -19.23 -7.54
N ALA A 192 -2.87 -18.55 -6.66
CA ALA A 192 -2.07 -19.15 -5.60
C ALA A 192 -2.97 -19.87 -4.58
N HIS A 193 -4.07 -19.25 -4.15
CA HIS A 193 -5.04 -19.84 -3.22
C HIS A 193 -5.66 -21.13 -3.74
N ALA A 194 -5.89 -21.24 -5.05
CA ALA A 194 -6.45 -22.44 -5.68
C ALA A 194 -5.56 -23.69 -5.49
N VAL A 195 -4.27 -23.49 -5.24
CA VAL A 195 -3.29 -24.56 -5.01
C VAL A 195 -2.79 -24.62 -3.55
N GLY A 196 -3.45 -23.89 -2.63
CA GLY A 196 -3.12 -23.88 -1.19
C GLY A 196 -1.93 -22.99 -0.81
N TRP A 197 -1.50 -22.11 -1.70
CA TRP A 197 -0.43 -21.14 -1.50
C TRP A 197 -0.98 -19.71 -1.45
N ASP A 198 -0.16 -18.75 -1.04
CA ASP A 198 -0.52 -17.35 -0.93
C ASP A 198 0.60 -16.43 -1.43
N TYR A 199 0.20 -15.29 -1.99
CA TYR A 199 1.05 -14.15 -2.29
C TYR A 199 0.68 -13.00 -1.35
N PRO A 200 1.39 -12.81 -0.23
CA PRO A 200 0.98 -11.94 0.86
C PRO A 200 0.88 -10.44 0.61
N PRO A 201 1.68 -9.82 -0.29
CA PRO A 201 1.54 -8.37 -0.53
C PRO A 201 0.10 -8.02 -0.95
N ASP A 202 -0.54 -7.13 -0.18
CA ASP A 202 -1.97 -6.83 -0.29
C ASP A 202 -2.28 -5.32 -0.27
N PRO A 203 -1.73 -4.55 -1.24
CA PRO A 203 -2.04 -3.12 -1.32
C PRO A 203 -3.56 -2.90 -1.34
N ALA A 204 -4.01 -1.76 -0.80
CA ALA A 204 -5.45 -1.45 -0.73
C ALA A 204 -6.15 -1.51 -2.12
N SER A 205 -5.39 -1.30 -3.19
CA SER A 205 -5.83 -1.40 -4.59
C SER A 205 -5.64 -2.80 -5.21
N LEU A 206 -5.51 -3.86 -4.43
CA LEU A 206 -5.14 -5.21 -4.92
C LEU A 206 -6.02 -5.75 -6.07
N LYS A 207 -7.28 -5.28 -6.16
CA LYS A 207 -8.22 -5.67 -7.24
C LYS A 207 -7.98 -4.93 -8.56
N ASP A 208 -7.20 -3.88 -8.52
CA ASP A 208 -7.00 -2.95 -9.64
C ASP A 208 -5.53 -2.77 -9.99
N CYS A 209 -4.61 -2.92 -9.05
CA CYS A 209 -3.18 -2.71 -9.28
C CYS A 209 -2.51 -3.93 -9.93
N SER A 210 -1.48 -3.67 -10.73
CA SER A 210 -0.71 -4.70 -11.42
C SER A 210 0.59 -5.06 -10.66
N ILE A 211 1.06 -6.28 -10.83
CA ILE A 211 2.33 -6.78 -10.27
C ILE A 211 3.52 -5.90 -10.68
N GLY A 212 3.60 -5.47 -11.94
CA GLY A 212 4.66 -4.57 -12.40
C GLY A 212 4.61 -3.20 -11.71
N GLY A 213 3.41 -2.67 -11.44
CA GLY A 213 3.22 -1.46 -10.65
C GLY A 213 3.67 -1.64 -9.20
N ASN A 214 3.29 -2.77 -8.57
CA ASN A 214 3.72 -3.10 -7.21
C ASN A 214 5.25 -3.24 -7.09
N ILE A 215 5.89 -3.85 -8.09
CA ILE A 215 7.36 -3.95 -8.14
C ILE A 215 7.98 -2.57 -8.32
N ALA A 216 7.42 -1.73 -9.19
CA ALA A 216 7.95 -0.39 -9.46
C ALA A 216 7.94 0.52 -8.24
N THR A 217 6.92 0.43 -7.38
CA THR A 217 6.81 1.24 -6.15
C THR A 217 7.26 0.50 -4.89
N ASN A 218 7.60 -0.79 -4.98
CA ASN A 218 7.78 -1.66 -3.82
C ASN A 218 6.55 -1.62 -2.89
N ALA A 219 5.37 -1.80 -3.47
CA ALA A 219 4.09 -1.61 -2.80
C ALA A 219 3.97 -2.41 -1.51
N GLY A 220 3.33 -1.80 -0.52
CA GLY A 220 2.99 -2.39 0.77
C GLY A 220 1.51 -2.73 0.89
N GLY A 221 1.03 -2.80 2.14
CA GLY A 221 -0.36 -3.08 2.50
C GLY A 221 -0.48 -3.47 3.97
N PRO A 222 -1.71 -3.71 4.46
CA PRO A 222 -1.98 -3.93 5.89
C PRO A 222 -1.21 -5.09 6.51
N ARG A 223 -0.91 -6.15 5.72
CA ARG A 223 -0.23 -7.36 6.22
C ARG A 223 1.29 -7.30 6.11
N CYS A 224 1.85 -6.16 5.69
CA CYS A 224 3.30 -5.97 5.61
C CYS A 224 3.99 -6.11 6.96
N LEU A 225 3.29 -5.81 8.05
CA LEU A 225 3.78 -5.99 9.42
C LEU A 225 4.37 -7.39 9.66
N LYS A 226 3.67 -8.43 9.26
CA LYS A 226 4.10 -9.83 9.45
C LYS A 226 4.84 -10.37 8.23
N TYR A 227 4.37 -10.02 7.04
CA TYR A 227 4.79 -10.67 5.81
C TYR A 227 5.80 -9.87 5.00
N GLY A 228 5.92 -8.57 5.26
CA GLY A 228 6.78 -7.68 4.47
C GLY A 228 6.13 -7.16 3.20
N VAL A 229 6.87 -6.34 2.48
CA VAL A 229 6.44 -5.63 1.26
C VAL A 229 6.76 -6.43 0.00
N THR A 230 6.38 -5.94 -1.17
CA THR A 230 6.62 -6.58 -2.48
C THR A 230 8.06 -7.07 -2.65
N ARG A 231 9.08 -6.28 -2.28
CA ARG A 231 10.51 -6.67 -2.36
C ARG A 231 10.82 -8.01 -1.72
N ASN A 232 10.17 -8.36 -0.62
CA ASN A 232 10.41 -9.61 0.11
C ASN A 232 9.94 -10.84 -0.66
N TYR A 233 9.17 -10.64 -1.72
CA TYR A 233 8.59 -11.70 -2.55
C TYR A 233 9.17 -11.76 -3.96
N VAL A 234 9.91 -10.77 -4.42
CA VAL A 234 10.55 -10.81 -5.74
C VAL A 234 11.83 -11.61 -5.65
N LEU A 235 11.86 -12.80 -6.29
CA LEU A 235 13.03 -13.68 -6.37
C LEU A 235 13.87 -13.44 -7.62
N GLY A 236 13.23 -13.08 -8.73
CA GLY A 236 13.89 -12.82 -9.99
C GLY A 236 13.06 -11.94 -10.91
N LEU A 237 13.76 -11.25 -11.80
CA LEU A 237 13.17 -10.34 -12.77
C LEU A 237 13.81 -10.53 -14.14
N GLU A 238 13.00 -10.42 -15.19
CA GLU A 238 13.43 -10.09 -16.53
C GLU A 238 13.19 -8.60 -16.72
N VAL A 239 14.21 -7.86 -17.16
CA VAL A 239 14.18 -6.40 -17.26
C VAL A 239 14.72 -5.97 -18.61
N VAL A 240 14.02 -5.06 -19.29
CA VAL A 240 14.51 -4.38 -20.48
C VAL A 240 15.13 -3.05 -20.07
N LEU A 241 16.41 -2.87 -20.39
CA LEU A 241 17.15 -1.64 -20.12
C LEU A 241 16.80 -0.54 -21.13
N SER A 242 17.17 0.72 -20.85
CA SER A 242 16.87 1.88 -21.69
C SER A 242 17.31 1.73 -23.15
N ASN A 243 18.35 0.95 -23.41
CA ASN A 243 18.90 0.68 -24.74
C ASN A 243 18.28 -0.56 -25.45
N GLY A 244 17.21 -1.13 -24.88
CA GLY A 244 16.53 -2.30 -25.42
C GLY A 244 17.18 -3.65 -25.09
N LYS A 245 18.30 -3.70 -24.36
CA LYS A 245 18.91 -4.96 -23.94
C LYS A 245 18.07 -5.61 -22.84
N ILE A 246 17.85 -6.92 -22.99
CA ILE A 246 17.14 -7.74 -22.01
C ILE A 246 18.18 -8.34 -21.06
N ILE A 247 17.91 -8.26 -19.78
CA ILE A 247 18.69 -8.92 -18.73
C ILE A 247 17.78 -9.75 -17.82
N GLU A 248 18.34 -10.79 -17.25
CA GLU A 248 17.72 -11.55 -16.16
C GLU A 248 18.53 -11.33 -14.87
N CYS A 249 17.87 -11.14 -13.75
CA CYS A 249 18.50 -11.04 -12.44
C CYS A 249 17.71 -11.83 -11.40
N GLY A 250 18.40 -12.34 -10.37
CA GLY A 250 17.79 -13.26 -9.41
C GLY A 250 17.53 -14.66 -10.02
N GLY A 251 16.33 -15.19 -9.79
CA GLY A 251 15.90 -16.50 -10.33
C GLY A 251 14.85 -17.18 -9.47
N ARG A 252 14.75 -18.53 -9.56
CA ARG A 252 13.71 -19.32 -8.85
C ARG A 252 14.11 -19.74 -7.44
N VAL A 253 15.37 -19.52 -7.07
CA VAL A 253 15.92 -20.01 -5.81
C VAL A 253 15.75 -18.99 -4.69
N HIS A 254 15.43 -19.46 -3.49
CA HIS A 254 15.22 -18.60 -2.31
C HIS A 254 16.54 -18.00 -1.75
N LYS A 255 17.71 -18.51 -2.17
CA LYS A 255 19.03 -17.99 -1.81
C LYS A 255 19.88 -17.85 -3.06
N ASN A 256 20.26 -16.61 -3.39
CA ASN A 256 21.22 -16.32 -4.46
C ASN A 256 22.16 -15.21 -3.98
N LYS A 257 23.48 -15.49 -4.02
CA LYS A 257 24.54 -14.54 -3.64
C LYS A 257 25.45 -14.21 -4.83
N THR A 258 25.02 -14.51 -6.06
CA THR A 258 25.78 -14.27 -7.28
C THR A 258 25.60 -12.83 -7.74
N GLY A 259 26.64 -12.03 -7.61
CA GLY A 259 26.63 -10.62 -8.02
C GLY A 259 25.94 -9.67 -7.01
N PHE A 260 25.71 -8.44 -7.46
CA PHE A 260 24.97 -7.45 -6.68
C PHE A 260 23.46 -7.78 -6.67
N ASP A 261 22.74 -7.27 -5.69
CA ASP A 261 21.28 -7.37 -5.61
C ASP A 261 20.58 -6.45 -6.64
N LEU A 262 20.56 -6.89 -7.89
CA LEU A 262 19.87 -6.19 -8.96
C LEU A 262 18.34 -6.29 -8.82
N VAL A 263 17.82 -7.37 -8.24
CA VAL A 263 16.39 -7.51 -7.94
C VAL A 263 15.95 -6.41 -7.01
N GLY A 264 16.70 -6.19 -5.92
CA GLY A 264 16.45 -5.09 -4.99
C GLY A 264 16.67 -3.71 -5.62
N LEU A 265 17.58 -3.56 -6.60
CA LEU A 265 17.81 -2.31 -7.30
C LEU A 265 16.63 -1.91 -8.20
N PHE A 266 16.05 -2.87 -8.94
CA PHE A 266 14.89 -2.60 -9.81
C PHE A 266 13.58 -2.47 -9.04
N THR A 267 13.43 -3.17 -7.91
CA THR A 267 12.24 -3.09 -7.07
C THR A 267 12.21 -1.76 -6.32
N GLY A 268 11.18 -0.94 -6.57
CA GLY A 268 11.08 0.43 -6.03
C GLY A 268 11.78 1.48 -6.89
N SER A 269 12.18 1.14 -8.13
CA SER A 269 12.83 2.10 -9.04
C SER A 269 11.87 2.97 -9.85
N GLU A 270 10.57 2.83 -9.68
CA GLU A 270 9.51 3.63 -10.32
C GLU A 270 9.64 3.72 -11.86
N GLY A 271 10.13 2.65 -12.49
CA GLY A 271 10.33 2.60 -13.95
C GLY A 271 11.48 3.47 -14.48
N MET A 272 12.34 4.01 -13.61
CA MET A 272 13.42 4.91 -14.01
C MET A 272 14.72 4.20 -14.39
N LEU A 273 14.93 2.95 -13.98
CA LEU A 273 16.17 2.20 -14.21
C LEU A 273 16.05 1.12 -15.29
N GLY A 274 14.85 0.63 -15.54
CA GLY A 274 14.52 -0.42 -16.49
C GLY A 274 13.05 -0.78 -16.41
N ILE A 275 12.59 -1.60 -17.34
CA ILE A 275 11.19 -2.01 -17.45
C ILE A 275 11.08 -3.51 -17.20
N VAL A 276 10.40 -3.89 -16.14
CA VAL A 276 10.15 -5.29 -15.77
C VAL A 276 9.14 -5.88 -16.74
N THR A 277 9.50 -7.00 -17.38
CA THR A 277 8.66 -7.73 -18.34
C THR A 277 8.25 -9.13 -17.85
N ARG A 278 8.92 -9.65 -16.85
CA ARG A 278 8.56 -10.91 -16.17
C ARG A 278 9.08 -10.88 -14.74
N ALA A 279 8.31 -11.42 -13.80
CA ALA A 279 8.71 -11.56 -12.41
C ALA A 279 8.55 -13.02 -11.94
N THR A 280 9.55 -13.51 -11.21
CA THR A 280 9.45 -14.72 -10.41
C THR A 280 9.22 -14.31 -8.96
N LEU A 281 8.08 -14.70 -8.43
CA LEU A 281 7.59 -14.29 -7.12
C LEU A 281 7.57 -15.49 -6.17
N ARG A 282 8.00 -15.24 -4.93
CA ARG A 282 7.87 -16.19 -3.85
C ARG A 282 6.41 -16.32 -3.43
N LEU A 283 5.99 -17.56 -3.21
CA LEU A 283 4.74 -17.88 -2.53
C LEU A 283 5.04 -18.44 -1.12
N ILE A 284 4.06 -18.38 -0.25
CA ILE A 284 4.09 -19.06 1.06
C ILE A 284 2.87 -19.99 1.19
N PRO A 285 2.92 -21.02 2.04
CA PRO A 285 1.72 -21.80 2.36
C PRO A 285 0.62 -20.88 2.89
N LYS A 286 -0.60 -21.02 2.35
CA LYS A 286 -1.74 -20.20 2.78
C LYS A 286 -2.02 -20.43 4.27
N PRO A 287 -2.10 -19.37 5.10
CA PRO A 287 -2.55 -19.49 6.49
C PRO A 287 -3.93 -20.14 6.56
N ARG A 288 -4.08 -21.14 7.43
CA ARG A 288 -5.31 -21.96 7.49
C ARG A 288 -6.47 -21.26 8.18
N ASN A 289 -6.15 -20.39 9.12
CA ASN A 289 -7.15 -19.68 9.90
C ASN A 289 -6.68 -18.25 10.12
N ARG A 290 -7.62 -17.34 10.24
CA ARG A 290 -7.43 -15.99 10.74
C ARG A 290 -8.51 -15.61 11.73
N ALA A 291 -8.21 -14.65 12.59
CA ALA A 291 -9.17 -14.03 13.48
C ALA A 291 -8.80 -12.55 13.67
N MET A 292 -9.78 -11.75 14.04
CA MET A 292 -9.59 -10.31 14.21
C MET A 292 -10.22 -9.82 15.50
N LEU A 293 -9.65 -8.74 16.03
CA LEU A 293 -10.27 -7.89 17.04
C LEU A 293 -10.52 -6.50 16.46
N ALA A 294 -11.68 -5.96 16.75
CA ALA A 294 -12.01 -4.56 16.56
C ALA A 294 -12.20 -3.91 17.92
N ALA A 295 -11.47 -2.84 18.22
CA ALA A 295 -11.52 -2.18 19.52
C ALA A 295 -11.75 -0.67 19.35
N ILE A 296 -12.55 -0.09 20.24
CA ILE A 296 -12.79 1.36 20.32
C ILE A 296 -12.14 1.90 21.59
N PHE A 297 -11.47 3.03 21.44
CA PHE A 297 -10.83 3.75 22.54
C PHE A 297 -11.37 5.17 22.67
N PRO A 298 -11.43 5.73 23.91
CA PRO A 298 -11.85 7.10 24.13
C PRO A 298 -10.83 8.12 23.61
N GLU A 299 -9.53 7.76 23.57
CA GLU A 299 -8.46 8.61 23.09
C GLU A 299 -7.54 7.87 22.13
N PHE A 300 -7.03 8.57 21.10
CA PHE A 300 -6.14 7.99 20.10
C PHE A 300 -4.80 7.55 20.74
N GLU A 301 -4.32 8.28 21.74
CA GLU A 301 -3.11 7.95 22.48
C GLU A 301 -3.20 6.57 23.16
N ASN A 302 -4.37 6.19 23.67
CA ASN A 302 -4.59 4.87 24.26
C ASN A 302 -4.48 3.76 23.19
N ALA A 303 -5.09 3.96 22.03
CA ALA A 303 -4.98 3.02 20.90
C ALA A 303 -3.52 2.90 20.42
N ALA A 304 -2.79 4.00 20.31
CA ALA A 304 -1.38 4.00 19.92
C ALA A 304 -0.49 3.32 20.98
N ALA A 305 -0.79 3.48 22.28
CA ALA A 305 -0.11 2.76 23.35
C ALA A 305 -0.41 1.25 23.31
N ALA A 306 -1.64 0.87 22.94
CA ALA A 306 -2.02 -0.53 22.75
C ALA A 306 -1.18 -1.22 21.66
N VAL A 307 -0.87 -0.52 20.56
CA VAL A 307 0.04 -1.01 19.52
C VAL A 307 1.39 -1.40 20.10
N GLN A 308 1.98 -0.54 20.94
CA GLN A 308 3.27 -0.82 21.57
C GLN A 308 3.19 -1.99 22.57
N ALA A 309 2.13 -2.04 23.37
CA ALA A 309 1.93 -3.10 24.36
C ALA A 309 1.76 -4.48 23.74
N ILE A 310 1.11 -4.58 22.58
CA ILE A 310 0.99 -5.82 21.79
C ILE A 310 2.39 -6.38 21.47
N PHE A 311 3.31 -5.55 20.97
CA PHE A 311 4.68 -5.99 20.68
C PHE A 311 5.49 -6.30 21.93
N GLN A 312 5.34 -5.51 23.01
CA GLN A 312 6.02 -5.76 24.28
C GLN A 312 5.58 -7.09 24.92
N ALA A 313 4.34 -7.51 24.68
CA ALA A 313 3.82 -8.83 25.08
C ALA A 313 4.31 -9.99 24.18
N GLY A 314 5.09 -9.70 23.12
CA GLY A 314 5.68 -10.71 22.25
C GLY A 314 4.80 -11.12 21.06
N HIS A 315 3.66 -10.44 20.83
CA HIS A 315 2.79 -10.73 19.69
C HIS A 315 3.26 -10.05 18.41
N LEU A 316 3.09 -10.74 17.28
CA LEU A 316 3.30 -10.21 15.93
C LEU A 316 2.05 -10.50 15.09
N PRO A 317 1.02 -9.64 15.17
CA PRO A 317 -0.19 -9.76 14.37
C PRO A 317 0.09 -9.73 12.87
N SER A 318 -0.80 -10.33 12.06
CA SER A 318 -0.70 -10.22 10.60
C SER A 318 -1.02 -8.81 10.11
N ALA A 319 -1.94 -8.10 10.78
CA ALA A 319 -2.22 -6.70 10.53
C ALA A 319 -2.58 -5.97 11.83
N LEU A 320 -2.27 -4.67 11.89
CA LEU A 320 -2.56 -3.81 13.03
C LEU A 320 -2.87 -2.39 12.52
N GLU A 321 -4.18 -2.07 12.46
CA GLU A 321 -4.72 -0.87 11.84
C GLU A 321 -5.29 0.09 12.87
N ILE A 322 -4.95 1.39 12.74
CA ILE A 322 -5.44 2.44 13.63
C ILE A 322 -6.23 3.49 12.85
N THR A 323 -7.21 4.12 13.51
CA THR A 323 -8.05 5.16 12.88
C THR A 323 -8.44 6.21 13.92
N ASP A 324 -8.38 7.48 13.53
CA ASP A 324 -8.67 8.63 14.39
C ASP A 324 -10.15 9.04 14.45
N ALA A 325 -10.45 9.99 15.34
CA ALA A 325 -11.80 10.51 15.57
C ALA A 325 -12.42 11.19 14.34
N PHE A 326 -11.63 11.92 13.56
CA PHE A 326 -12.14 12.61 12.36
C PHE A 326 -12.62 11.59 11.34
N THR A 327 -11.79 10.59 11.04
CA THR A 327 -12.12 9.51 10.12
C THR A 327 -13.31 8.69 10.62
N LEU A 328 -13.35 8.36 11.92
CA LEU A 328 -14.49 7.64 12.52
C LEU A 328 -15.79 8.42 12.44
N THR A 329 -15.75 9.74 12.64
CA THR A 329 -16.93 10.60 12.53
C THR A 329 -17.48 10.59 11.10
N ALA A 330 -16.59 10.69 10.11
CA ALA A 330 -16.97 10.59 8.70
C ALA A 330 -17.54 9.18 8.38
N ALA A 331 -16.89 8.14 8.89
CA ALA A 331 -17.31 6.75 8.66
C ALA A 331 -18.67 6.43 9.30
N ARG A 332 -18.97 6.94 10.51
CA ARG A 332 -20.28 6.76 11.15
C ARG A 332 -21.41 7.42 10.35
N LYS A 333 -21.16 8.56 9.70
CA LYS A 333 -22.15 9.17 8.80
C LYS A 333 -22.47 8.30 7.59
N ARG A 334 -21.47 7.58 7.07
CA ARG A 334 -21.61 6.71 5.90
C ARG A 334 -22.19 5.34 6.23
N LEU A 335 -21.68 4.70 7.31
CA LEU A 335 -21.99 3.31 7.67
C LEU A 335 -23.12 3.18 8.71
N GLY A 336 -23.42 4.25 9.43
CA GLY A 336 -24.33 4.26 10.57
C GLY A 336 -23.63 3.99 11.91
N ALA A 337 -24.15 4.58 12.98
CA ALA A 337 -23.61 4.48 14.34
C ALA A 337 -23.70 3.06 14.93
N ALA A 338 -24.60 2.22 14.43
CA ALA A 338 -24.72 0.82 14.87
C ALA A 338 -23.54 -0.05 14.43
N VAL A 339 -22.85 0.33 13.32
CA VAL A 339 -21.69 -0.41 12.77
C VAL A 339 -20.40 -0.02 13.48
N LEU A 340 -20.27 1.27 13.84
CA LEU A 340 -19.09 1.81 14.52
C LEU A 340 -19.52 2.47 15.83
N PRO A 341 -19.30 1.81 16.99
CA PRO A 341 -19.61 2.35 18.31
C PRO A 341 -18.91 3.70 18.58
N GLU A 342 -19.42 4.45 19.54
CA GLU A 342 -18.84 5.75 19.92
C GLU A 342 -17.44 5.61 20.51
N GLY A 343 -16.56 6.57 20.18
CA GLY A 343 -15.18 6.68 20.62
C GLY A 343 -14.34 7.49 19.65
N ASN A 344 -13.13 7.82 20.05
CA ASN A 344 -12.23 8.73 19.31
C ASN A 344 -11.10 8.00 18.60
N ALA A 345 -10.94 6.69 18.84
CA ALA A 345 -10.00 5.87 18.09
C ALA A 345 -10.53 4.44 17.89
N HIS A 346 -10.16 3.85 16.77
CA HIS A 346 -10.46 2.46 16.43
C HIS A 346 -9.16 1.72 16.12
N LEU A 347 -9.03 0.51 16.66
CA LEU A 347 -7.91 -0.38 16.41
C LEU A 347 -8.44 -1.70 15.89
N ILE A 348 -7.86 -2.19 14.78
CA ILE A 348 -8.08 -3.54 14.26
C ILE A 348 -6.78 -4.32 14.42
N VAL A 349 -6.90 -5.53 14.94
CA VAL A 349 -5.78 -6.48 15.07
C VAL A 349 -6.18 -7.75 14.35
N GLU A 350 -5.40 -8.20 13.37
CA GLU A 350 -5.59 -9.49 12.71
C GLU A 350 -4.46 -10.43 13.10
N THR A 351 -4.77 -11.68 13.40
CA THR A 351 -3.82 -12.77 13.62
C THR A 351 -4.18 -13.97 12.77
N ASP A 352 -3.19 -14.75 12.36
CA ASP A 352 -3.37 -15.90 11.48
C ASP A 352 -2.41 -17.05 11.82
N GLY A 353 -2.80 -18.26 11.44
CA GLY A 353 -1.99 -19.47 11.66
C GLY A 353 -2.79 -20.72 11.99
N ALA A 354 -2.27 -21.55 12.91
CA ALA A 354 -2.98 -22.72 13.41
C ALA A 354 -4.11 -22.31 14.35
N ILE A 355 -5.29 -22.98 14.28
CA ILE A 355 -6.50 -22.57 15.02
C ILE A 355 -6.29 -22.41 16.53
N GLY A 356 -5.50 -23.30 17.15
CA GLY A 356 -5.21 -23.22 18.59
C GLY A 356 -4.36 -22.00 18.95
N ALA A 357 -3.36 -21.67 18.12
CA ALA A 357 -2.52 -20.50 18.31
C ALA A 357 -3.32 -19.19 18.12
N VAL A 358 -4.11 -19.12 17.04
CA VAL A 358 -4.97 -17.97 16.75
C VAL A 358 -5.95 -17.68 17.90
N ARG A 359 -6.59 -18.71 18.45
CA ARG A 359 -7.53 -18.56 19.59
C ARG A 359 -6.83 -18.07 20.86
N ALA A 360 -5.66 -18.62 21.18
CA ALA A 360 -4.89 -18.20 22.35
C ALA A 360 -4.46 -16.73 22.20
N GLU A 361 -3.89 -16.39 21.04
CA GLU A 361 -3.40 -15.04 20.76
C GLU A 361 -4.54 -13.99 20.80
N ILE A 362 -5.70 -14.27 20.21
CA ILE A 362 -6.88 -13.38 20.28
C ILE A 362 -7.32 -13.13 21.73
N SER A 363 -7.29 -14.17 22.57
CA SER A 363 -7.66 -14.03 23.99
C SER A 363 -6.70 -13.13 24.74
N GLU A 364 -5.40 -13.29 24.54
CA GLU A 364 -4.37 -12.45 25.15
C GLU A 364 -4.43 -10.99 24.65
N LEU A 365 -4.54 -10.80 23.33
CA LEU A 365 -4.67 -9.48 22.70
C LEU A 365 -5.91 -8.73 23.21
N ARG A 366 -7.03 -9.44 23.40
CA ARG A 366 -8.27 -8.87 23.96
C ARG A 366 -8.06 -8.31 25.36
N LEU A 367 -7.31 -9.01 26.20
CA LEU A 367 -6.97 -8.53 27.56
C LEU A 367 -6.10 -7.26 27.48
N ILE A 368 -5.04 -7.27 26.65
CA ILE A 368 -4.17 -6.12 26.46
C ILE A 368 -4.98 -4.88 26.04
N LEU A 369 -5.91 -5.02 25.08
CA LEU A 369 -6.71 -3.90 24.61
C LEU A 369 -7.62 -3.35 25.71
N ARG A 370 -8.25 -4.22 26.52
CA ARG A 370 -9.09 -3.81 27.65
C ARG A 370 -8.29 -3.14 28.76
N ASP A 371 -7.13 -3.66 29.13
CA ASP A 371 -6.26 -3.10 30.15
C ASP A 371 -5.77 -1.69 29.79
N LEU A 372 -5.68 -1.40 28.47
CA LEU A 372 -5.31 -0.06 27.97
C LEU A 372 -6.52 0.85 27.69
N GLY A 373 -7.69 0.48 28.18
CA GLY A 373 -8.87 1.33 28.22
C GLY A 373 -9.76 1.26 26.98
N ALA A 374 -9.71 0.16 26.21
CA ALA A 374 -10.70 -0.06 25.17
C ALA A 374 -12.10 -0.17 25.81
N THR A 375 -13.01 0.68 25.35
CA THR A 375 -14.41 0.71 25.83
C THR A 375 -15.29 -0.35 25.15
N PHE A 376 -14.85 -0.80 23.98
CA PHE A 376 -15.48 -1.86 23.21
C PHE A 376 -14.40 -2.75 22.58
N VAL A 377 -14.57 -4.06 22.64
CA VAL A 377 -13.72 -5.03 21.94
C VAL A 377 -14.59 -6.16 21.42
N ASP A 378 -14.64 -6.30 20.12
CA ASP A 378 -15.34 -7.38 19.42
C ASP A 378 -14.35 -8.30 18.72
N ALA A 379 -14.73 -9.58 18.54
CA ALA A 379 -13.87 -10.61 17.96
C ALA A 379 -14.55 -11.31 16.79
N ALA A 380 -13.89 -11.33 15.64
CA ALA A 380 -14.23 -12.10 14.46
C ALA A 380 -13.35 -13.35 14.41
N MET A 381 -13.96 -14.54 14.42
CA MET A 381 -13.26 -15.83 14.54
C MET A 381 -13.38 -16.72 13.30
N ASP A 382 -14.04 -16.24 12.28
CA ASP A 382 -14.22 -16.90 10.98
C ASP A 382 -13.95 -15.95 9.84
N GLU A 383 -13.85 -16.48 8.63
CA GLU A 383 -13.49 -15.74 7.43
C GLU A 383 -14.48 -14.62 7.09
N ASP A 384 -15.78 -14.90 7.19
CA ASP A 384 -16.83 -13.96 6.80
C ASP A 384 -16.89 -12.77 7.78
N ALA A 385 -16.77 -13.05 9.08
CA ALA A 385 -16.71 -12.03 10.12
C ALA A 385 -15.45 -11.16 9.99
N CYS A 386 -14.29 -11.75 9.71
CA CYS A 386 -13.05 -11.02 9.44
C CYS A 386 -13.20 -10.13 8.21
N GLU A 387 -13.79 -10.64 7.12
CA GLU A 387 -13.99 -9.86 5.90
C GLU A 387 -14.98 -8.70 6.11
N ALA A 388 -15.98 -8.87 6.97
CA ALA A 388 -16.89 -7.78 7.37
C ALA A 388 -16.13 -6.64 8.06
N LEU A 389 -15.18 -6.92 8.96
CA LEU A 389 -14.34 -5.91 9.61
C LEU A 389 -13.41 -5.22 8.59
N TRP A 390 -12.81 -5.97 7.66
CA TRP A 390 -12.02 -5.39 6.58
C TRP A 390 -12.85 -4.51 5.65
N LYS A 391 -14.11 -4.87 5.38
CA LYS A 391 -15.02 -4.04 4.59
C LYS A 391 -15.23 -2.68 5.26
N ILE A 392 -15.47 -2.65 6.58
CA ILE A 392 -15.57 -1.40 7.35
C ILE A 392 -14.28 -0.59 7.22
N ARG A 393 -13.12 -1.21 7.37
CA ARG A 393 -11.82 -0.54 7.26
C ARG A 393 -11.60 0.10 5.88
N ARG A 394 -12.00 -0.57 4.80
CA ARG A 394 -11.90 -0.05 3.44
C ARG A 394 -12.78 1.18 3.20
N GLU A 395 -13.91 1.30 3.90
CA GLU A 395 -14.80 2.45 3.78
C GLU A 395 -14.23 3.76 4.35
N PHE A 396 -13.20 3.72 5.18
CA PHE A 396 -12.64 4.93 5.81
C PHE A 396 -12.13 5.94 4.77
N SER A 397 -11.44 5.50 3.75
CA SER A 397 -10.95 6.39 2.69
C SER A 397 -12.08 7.01 1.87
N TYR A 398 -13.16 6.25 1.62
CA TYR A 398 -14.36 6.76 0.94
C TYR A 398 -15.14 7.73 1.83
N SER A 399 -15.25 7.45 3.12
CA SER A 399 -15.93 8.32 4.09
C SER A 399 -15.30 9.72 4.17
N LEU A 400 -13.97 9.82 4.02
CA LEU A 400 -13.29 11.10 3.96
C LEU A 400 -13.65 11.89 2.69
N ARG A 401 -13.88 11.23 1.56
CA ARG A 401 -14.34 11.90 0.32
C ARG A 401 -15.76 12.46 0.48
N ASP A 402 -16.63 11.77 1.23
CA ASP A 402 -18.00 12.20 1.48
C ASP A 402 -18.09 13.46 2.36
N THR A 403 -16.98 13.91 2.95
CA THR A 403 -16.92 15.19 3.68
C THR A 403 -17.04 16.41 2.78
N GLY A 404 -16.84 16.25 1.47
CA GLY A 404 -16.80 17.36 0.50
C GLY A 404 -15.46 18.11 0.47
N LEU A 405 -14.52 17.77 1.34
CA LEU A 405 -13.17 18.34 1.37
C LEU A 405 -12.24 17.62 0.40
N THR A 406 -11.32 18.36 -0.20
CA THR A 406 -10.23 17.79 -0.97
C THR A 406 -9.26 17.09 -0.02
N LYS A 407 -9.01 15.82 -0.26
CA LYS A 407 -8.12 14.97 0.54
C LYS A 407 -6.73 14.94 -0.07
N LEU A 408 -5.74 15.54 0.58
CA LEU A 408 -4.32 15.33 0.29
C LEU A 408 -3.84 14.15 1.12
N ASN A 409 -3.64 13.01 0.46
CA ASN A 409 -3.31 11.74 1.12
C ASN A 409 -1.81 11.55 1.15
N GLU A 410 -1.21 11.76 2.33
CA GLU A 410 0.21 11.51 2.55
C GLU A 410 0.43 10.20 3.30
N ASP A 411 1.26 9.41 2.70
CA ASP A 411 1.64 8.07 3.10
C ASP A 411 3.00 8.15 3.83
N ILE A 412 2.96 8.50 5.11
CA ILE A 412 4.17 8.70 5.92
C ILE A 412 4.47 7.50 6.81
N VAL A 413 5.73 7.35 7.19
CA VAL A 413 6.15 6.33 8.16
C VAL A 413 6.89 6.99 9.30
N VAL A 414 6.61 6.56 10.52
CA VAL A 414 7.39 6.90 11.72
C VAL A 414 7.90 5.64 12.40
N PRO A 415 9.02 5.70 13.12
CA PRO A 415 9.37 4.64 14.06
C PRO A 415 8.19 4.35 14.98
N ARG A 416 7.87 3.09 15.23
CA ARG A 416 6.71 2.69 16.08
C ARG A 416 6.69 3.41 17.44
N SER A 417 7.85 3.66 18.01
CA SER A 417 8.00 4.43 19.27
C SER A 417 7.53 5.89 19.15
N LYS A 418 7.39 6.41 17.92
CA LYS A 418 6.97 7.79 17.63
C LYS A 418 5.50 7.94 17.27
N LEU A 419 4.74 6.85 17.28
CA LEU A 419 3.33 6.88 16.88
C LEU A 419 2.49 7.82 17.76
N VAL A 420 2.67 7.79 19.07
CA VAL A 420 2.00 8.71 20.02
C VAL A 420 2.44 10.17 19.78
N ASP A 421 3.73 10.39 19.53
CA ASP A 421 4.26 11.73 19.23
C ASP A 421 3.70 12.29 17.92
N LEU A 422 3.54 11.45 16.88
CA LEU A 422 2.91 11.82 15.62
C LEU A 422 1.47 12.32 15.82
N VAL A 423 0.69 11.60 16.61
CA VAL A 423 -0.70 11.97 16.89
C VAL A 423 -0.79 13.33 17.56
N ARG A 424 0.02 13.54 18.58
CA ARG A 424 0.10 14.82 19.29
C ARG A 424 0.57 15.95 18.37
N PHE A 425 1.50 15.64 17.48
CA PHE A 425 1.97 16.58 16.46
C PHE A 425 0.86 16.92 15.46
N CYS A 426 0.15 15.95 14.88
CA CYS A 426 -0.96 16.19 13.96
C CYS A 426 -2.08 17.03 14.60
N ARG A 427 -2.39 16.79 15.88
CA ARG A 427 -3.37 17.59 16.63
C ARG A 427 -2.93 19.05 16.78
N ARG A 428 -1.65 19.30 17.07
CA ARG A 428 -1.10 20.67 17.12
C ARG A 428 -1.09 21.32 15.73
N LEU A 429 -0.62 20.62 14.73
CA LEU A 429 -0.57 21.09 13.34
C LEU A 429 -1.97 21.49 12.84
N GLN A 430 -3.01 20.71 13.16
CA GLN A 430 -4.40 21.06 12.88
C GLN A 430 -4.82 22.37 13.58
N GLN A 431 -4.43 22.58 14.84
CA GLN A 431 -4.74 23.81 15.58
C GLN A 431 -4.02 25.02 14.99
N GLU A 432 -2.75 24.88 14.61
CA GLU A 432 -1.92 25.96 14.06
C GLU A 432 -2.33 26.35 12.63
N THR A 433 -2.67 25.38 11.80
CA THR A 433 -3.01 25.62 10.39
C THR A 433 -4.51 25.85 10.14
N GLY A 434 -5.37 25.41 11.07
CA GLY A 434 -6.83 25.40 10.90
C GLY A 434 -7.31 24.41 9.83
N LEU A 435 -6.44 23.52 9.33
CA LEU A 435 -6.79 22.47 8.37
C LEU A 435 -7.11 21.18 9.12
N PRO A 436 -8.27 20.54 8.93
CA PRO A 436 -8.54 19.23 9.52
C PRO A 436 -7.53 18.21 9.03
N ILE A 437 -7.05 17.36 9.94
CA ILE A 437 -6.11 16.27 9.64
C ILE A 437 -6.76 14.95 10.06
N ALA A 438 -6.86 14.01 9.12
CA ALA A 438 -7.41 12.69 9.32
C ALA A 438 -6.29 11.64 9.24
N CYS A 439 -6.14 10.83 10.29
CA CYS A 439 -5.08 9.83 10.41
C CYS A 439 -5.67 8.43 10.52
N PHE A 440 -5.30 7.56 9.60
CA PHE A 440 -5.58 6.12 9.68
C PHE A 440 -4.47 5.35 8.95
N GLY A 441 -4.26 4.09 9.29
CA GLY A 441 -3.24 3.29 8.57
C GLY A 441 -2.68 2.14 9.38
N HIS A 442 -1.54 1.64 8.90
CA HIS A 442 -0.86 0.44 9.33
C HIS A 442 0.02 0.74 10.56
N ALA A 443 -0.62 0.83 11.74
CA ALA A 443 0.07 1.20 12.97
C ALA A 443 1.16 0.22 13.37
N GLY A 444 1.04 -1.03 12.93
CA GLY A 444 2.00 -2.10 13.26
C GLY A 444 3.40 -1.85 12.73
N ASP A 445 3.55 -1.23 11.57
CA ASP A 445 4.83 -0.85 10.96
C ASP A 445 5.08 0.66 10.95
N GLY A 446 4.16 1.43 11.52
CA GLY A 446 4.29 2.89 11.66
C GLY A 446 3.88 3.67 10.42
N ASN A 447 3.29 3.01 9.41
CA ASN A 447 2.83 3.65 8.19
C ASN A 447 1.42 4.23 8.38
N ILE A 448 1.32 5.54 8.40
CA ILE A 448 0.07 6.28 8.65
C ILE A 448 -0.27 7.16 7.46
N HIS A 449 -1.47 6.95 6.91
CA HIS A 449 -2.04 7.85 5.93
C HIS A 449 -2.54 9.11 6.64
N THR A 450 -1.72 10.15 6.58
CA THR A 450 -2.05 11.46 7.15
C THR A 450 -2.69 12.30 6.05
N ASN A 451 -4.00 12.51 6.16
CA ASN A 451 -4.77 13.21 5.15
C ASN A 451 -5.02 14.65 5.59
N ILE A 452 -4.46 15.62 4.86
CA ILE A 452 -4.77 17.03 5.05
C ILE A 452 -6.04 17.32 4.26
N MET A 453 -7.09 17.75 4.97
CA MET A 453 -8.41 17.97 4.40
C MET A 453 -8.58 19.47 4.09
N VAL A 454 -8.75 19.81 2.81
CA VAL A 454 -8.71 21.18 2.32
C VAL A 454 -10.03 21.55 1.68
N ASP A 455 -10.62 22.65 2.12
CA ASP A 455 -11.76 23.24 1.43
C ASP A 455 -11.29 23.96 0.17
N ASN A 456 -11.96 23.70 -0.96
CA ASN A 456 -11.67 24.35 -2.24
C ASN A 456 -10.16 24.44 -2.59
N PHE A 457 -9.54 23.32 -2.89
CA PHE A 457 -8.12 23.26 -3.26
C PHE A 457 -7.75 24.04 -4.54
N SER A 458 -8.74 24.43 -5.34
CA SER A 458 -8.55 25.31 -6.50
C SER A 458 -8.26 26.77 -6.10
N ASN A 459 -8.60 27.18 -4.86
CA ASN A 459 -8.23 28.48 -4.32
C ASN A 459 -6.73 28.53 -4.04
N PRO A 460 -5.96 29.50 -4.61
CA PRO A 460 -4.51 29.58 -4.43
C PRO A 460 -4.05 29.73 -2.97
N GLU A 461 -4.84 30.42 -2.14
CA GLU A 461 -4.52 30.61 -0.72
C GLU A 461 -4.67 29.29 0.06
N ASN A 462 -5.76 28.56 -0.16
CA ASN A 462 -5.97 27.25 0.45
C ASN A 462 -4.91 26.25 0.02
N ARG A 463 -4.53 26.27 -1.26
CA ARG A 463 -3.44 25.46 -1.78
C ARG A 463 -2.13 25.75 -1.07
N ARG A 464 -1.74 27.03 -0.96
CA ARG A 464 -0.51 27.44 -0.27
C ARG A 464 -0.52 27.01 1.19
N ARG A 465 -1.64 27.20 1.92
CA ARG A 465 -1.78 26.74 3.31
C ARG A 465 -1.59 25.22 3.43
N ALA A 466 -2.12 24.47 2.49
CA ALA A 466 -1.95 23.01 2.45
C ALA A 466 -0.50 22.61 2.16
N GLU A 467 0.18 23.28 1.22
CA GLU A 467 1.59 23.06 0.90
C GLU A 467 2.50 23.42 2.09
N ASP A 468 2.23 24.52 2.80
CA ASP A 468 2.93 24.89 4.03
C ASP A 468 2.71 23.81 5.13
N CYS A 469 1.49 23.31 5.27
CA CYS A 469 1.15 22.24 6.21
C CYS A 469 1.92 20.95 5.87
N LEU A 470 2.00 20.56 4.58
CA LEU A 470 2.78 19.42 4.11
C LEU A 470 4.27 19.59 4.41
N HIS A 471 4.81 20.80 4.19
CA HIS A 471 6.21 21.08 4.49
C HIS A 471 6.53 20.90 5.98
N ILE A 472 5.68 21.40 6.86
CA ILE A 472 5.82 21.24 8.30
C ILE A 472 5.71 19.74 8.69
N LEU A 473 4.75 19.02 8.11
CA LEU A 473 4.55 17.58 8.33
C LEU A 473 5.82 16.79 7.96
N PHE A 474 6.29 16.91 6.72
CA PHE A 474 7.45 16.14 6.27
C PHE A 474 8.74 16.51 7.00
N THR A 475 8.92 17.79 7.33
CA THR A 475 10.06 18.22 8.15
C THR A 475 10.06 17.56 9.52
N TRP A 476 8.89 17.50 10.18
CA TRP A 476 8.75 16.82 11.46
C TRP A 476 9.02 15.31 11.35
N ILE A 477 8.45 14.67 10.32
CA ILE A 477 8.65 13.22 10.07
C ILE A 477 10.13 12.88 9.93
N LEU A 478 10.84 13.61 9.07
CA LEU A 478 12.27 13.37 8.82
C LEU A 478 13.13 13.65 10.06
N ALA A 479 12.82 14.71 10.82
CA ALA A 479 13.51 15.03 12.08
C ALA A 479 13.31 13.96 13.17
N ASN A 480 12.24 13.15 13.07
CA ASN A 480 11.96 12.06 14.00
C ASN A 480 12.38 10.67 13.48
N GLY A 481 13.21 10.61 12.42
CA GLY A 481 13.72 9.36 11.86
C GLY A 481 12.70 8.57 11.04
N GLY A 482 11.65 9.24 10.56
CA GLY A 482 10.63 8.68 9.69
C GLY A 482 10.98 8.75 8.21
N ALA A 483 10.03 8.32 7.36
CA ALA A 483 10.12 8.39 5.90
C ALA A 483 8.90 9.09 5.31
N ILE A 484 9.11 9.80 4.20
CA ILE A 484 8.05 10.57 3.52
C ILE A 484 7.10 9.68 2.71
N THR A 485 7.44 8.39 2.53
CA THR A 485 6.59 7.41 1.85
C THR A 485 6.80 6.03 2.44
N GLY A 486 5.70 5.30 2.69
CA GLY A 486 5.69 3.92 3.16
C GLY A 486 5.48 2.93 2.01
N GLU A 487 4.54 3.23 1.11
CA GLU A 487 4.10 2.28 0.08
C GLU A 487 3.80 2.92 -1.28
N HIS A 488 3.48 4.24 -1.35
CA HIS A 488 3.02 4.88 -2.60
C HIS A 488 4.16 5.22 -3.57
N GLY A 489 5.40 5.32 -3.09
CA GLY A 489 6.52 5.85 -3.86
C GLY A 489 6.63 7.38 -3.77
N ILE A 490 7.56 7.95 -4.54
CA ILE A 490 7.90 9.38 -4.53
C ILE A 490 7.23 10.11 -5.68
N GLY A 491 7.40 9.62 -6.92
CA GLY A 491 6.83 10.18 -8.13
C GLY A 491 7.09 11.68 -8.29
N LEU A 492 6.01 12.43 -8.48
CA LEU A 492 5.98 13.90 -8.52
C LEU A 492 5.58 14.49 -7.17
N ALA A 493 4.66 13.83 -6.49
CA ALA A 493 4.02 14.35 -5.29
C ALA A 493 5.03 14.67 -4.18
N LYS A 494 6.07 13.84 -4.01
CA LYS A 494 7.04 13.97 -2.93
C LYS A 494 8.43 14.43 -3.40
N LYS A 495 8.58 14.72 -4.70
CA LYS A 495 9.81 15.24 -5.28
C LYS A 495 10.37 16.47 -4.54
N PRO A 496 9.58 17.48 -4.08
CA PRO A 496 10.11 18.63 -3.37
C PRO A 496 10.91 18.32 -2.10
N TRP A 497 10.63 17.19 -1.45
CA TRP A 497 11.26 16.82 -0.17
C TRP A 497 12.37 15.76 -0.31
N ILE A 498 12.66 15.29 -1.54
CA ILE A 498 13.59 14.16 -1.73
C ILE A 498 15.02 14.50 -1.31
N GLN A 499 15.48 15.74 -1.53
CA GLN A 499 16.80 16.18 -1.09
C GLN A 499 16.92 16.17 0.44
N GLN A 500 15.88 16.63 1.14
CA GLN A 500 15.83 16.59 2.61
C GLN A 500 15.78 15.14 3.12
N ALA A 501 15.04 14.25 2.42
CA ALA A 501 14.88 12.85 2.82
C ALA A 501 16.15 12.01 2.61
N LEU A 502 16.86 12.20 1.50
CA LEU A 502 18.04 11.39 1.14
C LEU A 502 19.37 12.06 1.51
N GLY A 503 19.42 13.38 1.59
CA GLY A 503 20.67 14.13 1.69
C GLY A 503 21.45 14.16 0.37
N ASP A 504 22.41 15.08 0.28
CA ASP A 504 23.11 15.39 -0.98
C ASP A 504 23.90 14.21 -1.54
N HIS A 505 24.64 13.51 -0.69
CA HIS A 505 25.51 12.42 -1.13
C HIS A 505 24.72 11.20 -1.63
N SER A 506 23.64 10.83 -0.92
CA SER A 506 22.77 9.73 -1.32
C SER A 506 22.05 10.07 -2.62
N LEU A 507 21.50 11.28 -2.74
CA LEU A 507 20.82 11.73 -3.96
C LEU A 507 21.78 11.78 -5.16
N ALA A 508 23.03 12.22 -4.96
CA ALA A 508 24.07 12.20 -6.00
C ALA A 508 24.39 10.77 -6.49
N LEU A 509 24.41 9.79 -5.57
CA LEU A 509 24.59 8.39 -5.93
C LEU A 509 23.41 7.84 -6.74
N HIS A 510 22.16 8.13 -6.35
CA HIS A 510 20.97 7.76 -7.11
C HIS A 510 20.99 8.32 -8.52
N ARG A 511 21.35 9.61 -8.69
CA ARG A 511 21.54 10.24 -10.01
C ARG A 511 22.63 9.57 -10.84
N SER A 512 23.71 9.12 -10.20
CA SER A 512 24.79 8.40 -10.90
C SER A 512 24.33 7.02 -11.38
N LEU A 513 23.57 6.29 -10.57
CA LEU A 513 22.94 5.03 -10.98
C LEU A 513 21.97 5.25 -12.14
N LYS A 514 21.10 6.27 -12.06
CA LYS A 514 20.19 6.64 -13.16
C LYS A 514 20.95 6.86 -14.45
N ARG A 515 22.01 7.69 -14.45
CA ARG A 515 22.84 7.97 -15.65
C ARG A 515 23.54 6.72 -16.19
N ALA A 516 23.98 5.81 -15.31
CA ALA A 516 24.62 4.57 -15.74
C ALA A 516 23.63 3.60 -16.42
N MET A 517 22.38 3.54 -15.93
CA MET A 517 21.34 2.66 -16.46
C MET A 517 20.57 3.25 -17.63
N ASP A 518 20.47 4.58 -17.69
CA ASP A 518 19.73 5.33 -18.70
C ASP A 518 20.51 6.58 -19.12
N SER A 519 21.49 6.36 -20.00
CA SER A 519 22.44 7.39 -20.43
C SER A 519 21.80 8.56 -21.19
N HIS A 520 20.64 8.35 -21.81
CA HIS A 520 19.90 9.38 -22.53
C HIS A 520 18.74 9.99 -21.73
N GLY A 521 18.48 9.49 -20.51
CA GLY A 521 17.43 10.00 -19.64
C GLY A 521 16.02 9.79 -20.21
N ILE A 522 15.80 8.73 -21.00
CA ILE A 522 14.52 8.51 -21.67
C ILE A 522 13.47 7.85 -20.78
N LEU A 523 13.89 7.09 -19.75
CA LEU A 523 12.98 6.32 -18.89
C LEU A 523 12.37 7.22 -17.82
N ASN A 524 11.06 7.39 -17.88
CA ASN A 524 10.24 8.11 -16.91
C ASN A 524 10.82 9.47 -16.48
N PRO A 525 11.19 10.37 -17.44
CA PRO A 525 11.88 11.63 -17.13
C PRO A 525 10.96 12.61 -16.38
N GLY A 526 11.57 13.57 -15.70
CA GLY A 526 10.90 14.61 -14.92
C GLY A 526 10.50 14.20 -13.52
N LYS A 527 10.78 12.94 -13.11
CA LYS A 527 10.50 12.46 -11.75
C LYS A 527 11.59 12.94 -10.76
N TRP A 528 11.64 12.35 -9.60
CA TRP A 528 12.44 12.83 -8.47
C TRP A 528 13.97 12.75 -8.65
N LEU A 529 14.49 12.07 -9.68
CA LEU A 529 15.93 12.01 -9.97
C LEU A 529 16.44 13.11 -10.92
N ASP A 530 15.54 13.86 -11.54
CA ASP A 530 15.88 14.91 -12.50
C ASP A 530 15.96 16.29 -11.85
#